data_8e4892978ac327f88225b7120b487d36
#
_entry.id   8e4892978ac327f88225b7120b487d36
#
_cell.length_a   1.000
_cell.length_b   1.000
_cell.length_c   1.000
_cell.angle_alpha   90.00
_cell.angle_beta   90.00
_cell.angle_gamma   90.00
#
_symmetry.space_group_name_H-M   'P 1'
#
loop_
_entity.id
_entity.type
_entity.pdbx_description
1 polymer ?
#
loop_
_entity_poly.entity_id
_entity_poly.type
_entity_poly.pdbx_seq_one_letter_code
_entity_poly.pdbx_strand_id
1 'polypeptide(L)'
;MTTATPGGAASVRIRVPASTANLGPGFDAVGLALGLWDEYDVTVGGNDGLRISVSGHGCDDVPLDATHLVVRAMAHGFARLGAVMPQDVCLVARNGVPQGRGLGSSASAIVAGVVAAQVFSERGSWADVPAGERVALDLDVATDLSSELEGHPDNASASVRGGMTVSWTRDPGDPSPAATGTASVVIHPDITAVVLVPQAQLLTHTARAVLPPTVDHQAAALNSGRAALLVEAMSRRPDLLLPATRDWLHQGFRRAAFAPSMDLVDALRAQGHAAVISGAGPSIVVLTARERAAAVVAPGTTRPDVWERLEPGVPVGGVEVTRL
;
A
#
# COMPACT_ATOMS: atom_id res chain seq x y z
N MET A 1 5.10 18.29 34.94
CA MET A 1 6.55 18.14 35.20
C MET A 1 7.13 17.47 33.99
N THR A 2 7.81 18.24 33.17
CA THR A 2 8.49 17.84 31.94
C THR A 2 9.77 17.10 32.30
N THR A 3 9.80 15.79 32.13
CA THR A 3 11.08 15.07 32.17
C THR A 3 11.68 15.10 30.76
N ALA A 4 12.79 15.83 30.68
CA ALA A 4 13.61 15.89 29.46
C ALA A 4 14.01 14.49 29.00
N THR A 5 13.92 14.27 27.70
CA THR A 5 14.51 13.12 27.01
C THR A 5 15.99 13.03 27.33
N PRO A 6 16.56 11.86 27.67
CA PRO A 6 18.01 11.72 27.75
C PRO A 6 18.59 12.08 26.38
N GLY A 7 19.57 12.97 26.34
CA GLY A 7 20.11 13.63 25.17
C GLY A 7 20.95 12.74 24.23
N GLY A 8 20.39 11.67 23.71
CA GLY A 8 20.98 10.85 22.67
C GLY A 8 20.03 10.74 21.46
N ALA A 9 20.59 10.71 20.25
CA ALA A 9 19.83 10.44 19.03
C ALA A 9 19.22 9.04 19.10
N ALA A 10 17.94 8.91 18.69
CA ALA A 10 17.21 7.66 18.65
C ALA A 10 16.86 7.33 17.20
N SER A 11 17.18 6.12 16.76
CA SER A 11 17.05 5.74 15.35
C SER A 11 16.31 4.42 15.19
N VAL A 12 15.44 4.36 14.19
CA VAL A 12 14.77 3.14 13.74
C VAL A 12 14.84 3.01 12.24
N ARG A 13 14.87 1.77 11.75
CA ARG A 13 14.62 1.41 10.36
C ARG A 13 13.20 0.92 10.20
N ILE A 14 12.47 1.50 9.28
CA ILE A 14 11.11 1.14 8.93
C ILE A 14 11.13 0.60 7.50
N ARG A 15 10.65 -0.62 7.31
CA ARG A 15 10.48 -1.24 5.99
C ARG A 15 9.00 -1.41 5.72
N VAL A 16 8.52 -0.90 4.60
CA VAL A 16 7.11 -0.94 4.22
C VAL A 16 6.97 -1.61 2.86
N PRO A 17 6.14 -2.66 2.74
CA PRO A 17 5.92 -3.29 1.45
C PRO A 17 5.04 -2.41 0.55
N ALA A 18 5.26 -2.52 -0.76
CA ALA A 18 4.33 -2.08 -1.77
C ALA A 18 2.96 -2.73 -1.59
N SER A 19 1.95 -2.13 -2.19
CA SER A 19 0.60 -2.69 -2.18
C SER A 19 -0.12 -2.46 -3.49
N THR A 20 -1.03 -3.36 -3.80
CA THR A 20 -2.02 -3.20 -4.86
C THR A 20 -3.40 -3.21 -4.24
N ALA A 21 -4.28 -2.40 -4.77
CA ALA A 21 -5.63 -2.20 -4.24
C ALA A 21 -6.69 -2.62 -5.25
N ASN A 22 -7.92 -2.78 -4.77
CA ASN A 22 -9.11 -3.12 -5.51
C ASN A 22 -9.17 -4.57 -6.01
N LEU A 23 -8.12 -5.12 -6.56
CA LEU A 23 -8.04 -6.47 -7.14
C LEU A 23 -9.23 -6.82 -8.07
N GLY A 24 -9.70 -5.84 -8.83
CA GLY A 24 -10.94 -5.88 -9.58
C GLY A 24 -12.12 -5.40 -8.75
N PRO A 25 -13.02 -6.28 -8.25
CA PRO A 25 -14.30 -5.87 -7.67
C PRO A 25 -14.24 -5.33 -6.22
N GLY A 26 -13.06 -5.39 -5.56
CA GLY A 26 -12.88 -4.98 -4.17
C GLY A 26 -12.61 -3.49 -3.98
N PHE A 27 -13.24 -2.64 -4.79
CA PHE A 27 -13.04 -1.20 -4.85
C PHE A 27 -13.06 -0.54 -3.45
N ASP A 28 -12.01 0.22 -3.15
CA ASP A 28 -11.77 0.94 -1.88
C ASP A 28 -11.82 0.06 -0.60
N ALA A 29 -11.84 -1.26 -0.75
CA ALA A 29 -11.97 -2.19 0.38
C ALA A 29 -10.87 -3.26 0.43
N VAL A 30 -10.39 -3.73 -0.72
CA VAL A 30 -9.47 -4.87 -0.77
C VAL A 30 -8.07 -4.41 -1.15
N GLY A 31 -7.10 -4.75 -0.29
CA GLY A 31 -5.67 -4.54 -0.52
C GLY A 31 -4.87 -5.84 -0.53
N LEU A 32 -3.75 -5.84 -1.23
CA LEU A 32 -2.79 -6.93 -1.26
C LEU A 32 -1.37 -6.38 -1.19
N ALA A 33 -0.59 -6.83 -0.22
CA ALA A 33 0.82 -6.49 -0.13
C ALA A 33 1.63 -7.15 -1.25
N LEU A 34 2.63 -6.46 -1.72
CA LEU A 34 3.57 -6.93 -2.74
C LEU A 34 5.01 -6.87 -2.21
N GLY A 35 5.84 -7.86 -2.50
CA GLY A 35 7.19 -7.99 -1.98
C GLY A 35 8.22 -7.05 -2.62
N LEU A 36 7.83 -5.82 -2.93
CA LEU A 36 8.70 -4.67 -3.21
C LEU A 36 8.70 -3.79 -1.96
N TRP A 37 9.85 -3.26 -1.58
CA TRP A 37 9.97 -2.61 -0.27
C TRP A 37 10.57 -1.22 -0.39
N ASP A 38 9.93 -0.25 0.27
CA ASP A 38 10.59 1.00 0.65
C ASP A 38 11.24 0.85 2.03
N GLU A 39 12.35 1.52 2.24
CA GLU A 39 13.10 1.51 3.49
C GLU A 39 13.36 2.94 3.95
N TYR A 40 13.07 3.20 5.23
CA TYR A 40 13.20 4.53 5.84
C TYR A 40 13.99 4.42 7.14
N ASP A 41 15.16 5.05 7.21
CA ASP A 41 15.87 5.26 8.48
C ASP A 41 15.42 6.61 9.04
N VAL A 42 14.79 6.58 10.22
CA VAL A 42 14.29 7.76 10.91
C VAL A 42 15.06 7.93 12.21
N THR A 43 15.72 9.07 12.35
CA THR A 43 16.42 9.45 13.58
C THR A 43 15.78 10.69 14.16
N VAL A 44 15.55 10.71 15.47
CA VAL A 44 15.05 11.87 16.22
C VAL A 44 16.06 12.28 17.28
N GLY A 45 16.15 13.58 17.55
CA GLY A 45 17.20 14.16 18.40
C GLY A 45 18.51 14.41 17.64
N GLY A 46 19.44 15.18 18.24
CA GLY A 46 20.75 15.45 17.63
C GLY A 46 21.04 16.91 17.31
N ASN A 47 20.08 17.81 17.50
CA ASN A 47 20.20 19.28 17.34
C ASN A 47 20.52 19.78 15.92
N ASP A 48 20.11 19.02 14.88
CA ASP A 48 20.43 19.31 13.47
C ASP A 48 19.20 19.82 12.66
N GLY A 49 18.05 19.92 13.29
CA GLY A 49 16.79 20.25 12.62
C GLY A 49 16.30 19.15 11.67
N LEU A 50 15.46 19.54 10.68
CA LEU A 50 14.94 18.60 9.68
C LEU A 50 15.97 18.37 8.56
N ARG A 51 16.39 17.13 8.36
CA ARG A 51 17.22 16.69 7.24
C ARG A 51 16.59 15.52 6.51
N ILE A 52 16.55 15.57 5.19
CA ILE A 52 15.95 14.52 4.35
C ILE A 52 16.91 14.17 3.23
N SER A 53 17.13 12.89 3.03
CA SER A 53 17.80 12.35 1.83
C SER A 53 16.97 11.23 1.25
N VAL A 54 16.84 11.19 -0.06
CA VAL A 54 16.04 10.21 -0.80
C VAL A 54 16.87 9.59 -1.90
N SER A 55 16.72 8.30 -2.11
CA SER A 55 17.35 7.54 -3.19
C SER A 55 16.35 6.53 -3.78
N GLY A 56 16.63 6.00 -4.97
CA GLY A 56 15.74 5.04 -5.65
C GLY A 56 14.66 5.71 -6.49
N HIS A 57 13.50 5.07 -6.59
CA HIS A 57 12.42 5.54 -7.47
C HIS A 57 11.89 6.92 -7.05
N GLY A 58 11.80 7.86 -8.02
CA GLY A 58 11.23 9.19 -7.83
C GLY A 58 12.01 10.12 -6.88
N CYS A 59 13.29 9.83 -6.60
CA CYS A 59 14.08 10.63 -5.68
C CYS A 59 14.24 12.10 -6.11
N ASP A 60 14.17 12.39 -7.40
CA ASP A 60 14.28 13.74 -7.95
C ASP A 60 12.94 14.51 -7.94
N ASP A 61 11.83 13.82 -7.69
CA ASP A 61 10.47 14.38 -7.80
C ASP A 61 9.84 14.70 -6.43
N VAL A 62 10.49 14.34 -5.32
CA VAL A 62 9.93 14.52 -3.97
C VAL A 62 10.56 15.72 -3.26
N PRO A 63 9.76 16.49 -2.47
CA PRO A 63 10.30 17.62 -1.70
C PRO A 63 11.23 17.13 -0.59
N LEU A 64 12.29 17.90 -0.28
CA LEU A 64 13.25 17.61 0.78
C LEU A 64 13.08 18.56 1.99
N ASP A 65 11.84 18.91 2.30
CA ASP A 65 11.43 19.81 3.38
C ASP A 65 10.24 19.25 4.18
N ALA A 66 9.62 20.05 5.02
CA ALA A 66 8.48 19.67 5.86
C ALA A 66 7.23 19.23 5.04
N THR A 67 7.20 19.46 3.74
CA THR A 67 6.12 19.00 2.85
C THR A 67 6.33 17.57 2.35
N HIS A 68 7.49 16.97 2.63
CA HIS A 68 7.75 15.55 2.32
C HIS A 68 6.69 14.65 2.96
N LEU A 69 6.14 13.70 2.19
CA LEU A 69 4.96 12.93 2.62
C LEU A 69 5.18 12.13 3.92
N VAL A 70 6.36 11.54 4.12
CA VAL A 70 6.72 10.86 5.37
C VAL A 70 6.69 11.83 6.55
N VAL A 71 7.23 13.04 6.40
CA VAL A 71 7.27 14.06 7.46
C VAL A 71 5.86 14.56 7.80
N ARG A 72 5.04 14.79 6.78
CA ARG A 72 3.62 15.14 6.98
C ARG A 72 2.85 14.04 7.69
N ALA A 73 3.10 12.78 7.33
CA ALA A 73 2.48 11.63 7.99
C ALA A 73 2.97 11.46 9.44
N MET A 74 4.26 11.73 9.71
CA MET A 74 4.75 11.81 11.09
C MET A 74 4.02 12.88 11.88
N ALA A 75 3.92 14.11 11.36
CA ALA A 75 3.24 15.21 12.03
C ALA A 75 1.77 14.89 12.33
N HIS A 76 1.06 14.29 11.36
CA HIS A 76 -0.30 13.79 11.53
C HIS A 76 -0.38 12.73 12.64
N GLY A 77 0.49 11.72 12.60
CA GLY A 77 0.53 10.66 13.61
C GLY A 77 0.78 11.19 15.01
N PHE A 78 1.79 12.07 15.18
CA PHE A 78 2.04 12.71 16.48
C PHE A 78 0.84 13.51 17.00
N ALA A 79 0.18 14.29 16.15
CA ALA A 79 -1.01 15.07 16.53
C ALA A 79 -2.16 14.15 16.95
N ARG A 80 -2.43 13.07 16.22
CA ARG A 80 -3.49 12.10 16.52
C ARG A 80 -3.22 11.30 17.82
N LEU A 81 -1.95 11.04 18.11
CA LEU A 81 -1.51 10.36 19.34
C LEU A 81 -1.37 11.32 20.54
N GLY A 82 -1.68 12.62 20.37
CA GLY A 82 -1.58 13.61 21.45
C GLY A 82 -0.14 13.89 21.89
N ALA A 83 0.83 13.65 21.03
CA ALA A 83 2.25 13.83 21.30
C ALA A 83 2.85 14.99 20.45
N VAL A 84 3.97 15.51 20.90
CA VAL A 84 4.68 16.59 20.20
C VAL A 84 5.73 15.99 19.28
N MET A 85 5.67 16.32 17.99
CA MET A 85 6.68 15.89 17.03
C MET A 85 8.04 16.53 17.37
N PRO A 86 9.13 15.75 17.41
CA PRO A 86 10.48 16.28 17.56
C PRO A 86 10.83 17.27 16.44
N GLN A 87 11.57 18.34 16.77
CA GLN A 87 12.03 19.31 15.78
C GLN A 87 13.24 18.79 14.99
N ASP A 88 14.06 17.97 15.63
CA ASP A 88 15.24 17.37 15.03
C ASP A 88 14.89 16.01 14.48
N VAL A 89 14.73 15.92 13.16
CA VAL A 89 14.40 14.68 12.42
C VAL A 89 15.36 14.52 11.25
N CYS A 90 16.05 13.38 11.21
CA CYS A 90 16.80 12.96 10.04
C CYS A 90 16.09 11.76 9.38
N LEU A 91 15.68 11.93 8.12
CA LEU A 91 15.03 10.92 7.30
C LEU A 91 15.96 10.50 6.15
N VAL A 92 16.28 9.22 6.07
CA VAL A 92 16.96 8.62 4.92
C VAL A 92 16.00 7.64 4.28
N ALA A 93 15.46 7.98 3.11
CA ALA A 93 14.52 7.16 2.36
C ALA A 93 15.21 6.44 1.20
N ARG A 94 14.93 5.14 1.04
CA ARG A 94 15.37 4.29 -0.08
C ARG A 94 14.12 3.71 -0.73
N ASN A 95 13.70 4.32 -1.83
CA ASN A 95 12.44 3.98 -2.50
C ASN A 95 12.65 2.82 -3.46
N GLY A 96 12.20 1.63 -3.10
CA GLY A 96 12.18 0.44 -3.95
C GLY A 96 10.83 0.26 -4.69
N VAL A 97 9.81 1.05 -4.34
CA VAL A 97 8.47 0.99 -4.94
C VAL A 97 8.34 2.05 -6.04
N PRO A 98 8.02 1.66 -7.29
CA PRO A 98 7.81 2.60 -8.39
C PRO A 98 6.69 3.62 -8.09
N GLN A 99 7.03 4.92 -8.14
CA GLN A 99 6.09 6.00 -7.82
C GLN A 99 5.12 6.29 -8.97
N GLY A 100 3.87 6.70 -8.62
CA GLY A 100 2.87 7.09 -9.59
C GLY A 100 2.40 5.98 -10.52
N ARG A 101 2.54 4.70 -10.12
CA ARG A 101 2.22 3.53 -10.94
C ARG A 101 1.19 2.60 -10.31
N GLY A 102 0.47 3.04 -9.27
CA GLY A 102 -0.58 2.23 -8.64
C GLY A 102 -0.05 1.07 -7.79
N LEU A 103 1.18 1.19 -7.26
CA LEU A 103 1.83 0.18 -6.42
C LEU A 103 1.93 0.60 -4.94
N GLY A 104 1.12 1.55 -4.51
CA GLY A 104 1.02 1.94 -3.11
C GLY A 104 2.21 2.72 -2.55
N SER A 105 3.03 3.40 -3.39
CA SER A 105 4.17 4.19 -2.91
C SER A 105 3.75 5.34 -1.98
N SER A 106 2.59 5.98 -2.22
CA SER A 106 2.01 6.99 -1.31
C SER A 106 1.67 6.36 0.04
N ALA A 107 0.95 5.23 0.03
CA ALA A 107 0.60 4.50 1.24
C ALA A 107 1.85 4.04 2.02
N SER A 108 2.90 3.58 1.32
CA SER A 108 4.18 3.22 1.95
C SER A 108 4.79 4.40 2.71
N ALA A 109 4.85 5.58 2.09
CA ALA A 109 5.38 6.78 2.74
C ALA A 109 4.52 7.24 3.93
N ILE A 110 3.18 7.16 3.81
CA ILE A 110 2.25 7.49 4.89
C ILE A 110 2.42 6.51 6.05
N VAL A 111 2.43 5.21 5.79
CA VAL A 111 2.63 4.17 6.81
C VAL A 111 3.96 4.38 7.53
N ALA A 112 5.05 4.65 6.80
CA ALA A 112 6.35 4.91 7.41
C ALA A 112 6.30 6.09 8.39
N GLY A 113 5.67 7.20 8.01
CA GLY A 113 5.54 8.39 8.86
C GLY A 113 4.66 8.14 10.09
N VAL A 114 3.49 7.52 9.91
CA VAL A 114 2.58 7.17 11.01
C VAL A 114 3.25 6.22 12.01
N VAL A 115 3.93 5.19 11.51
CA VAL A 115 4.64 4.21 12.34
C VAL A 115 5.81 4.87 13.08
N ALA A 116 6.56 5.76 12.43
CA ALA A 116 7.59 6.54 13.12
C ALA A 116 7.01 7.37 14.26
N ALA A 117 5.85 8.02 14.04
CA ALA A 117 5.16 8.78 15.10
C ALA A 117 4.71 7.86 16.23
N GLN A 118 4.16 6.70 15.94
CA GLN A 118 3.77 5.71 16.95
C GLN A 118 4.98 5.33 17.79
N VAL A 119 6.08 4.91 17.18
CA VAL A 119 7.30 4.48 17.88
C VAL A 119 7.86 5.58 18.77
N PHE A 120 8.01 6.79 18.26
CA PHE A 120 8.63 7.88 19.02
C PHE A 120 7.69 8.62 19.97
N SER A 121 6.37 8.40 19.90
CA SER A 121 5.39 8.91 20.87
C SER A 121 5.24 8.01 22.10
N GLU A 122 5.44 6.72 21.97
CA GLU A 122 5.35 5.75 23.08
C GLU A 122 6.56 5.90 24.00
N ARG A 123 6.40 6.59 25.11
CA ARG A 123 7.45 6.76 26.11
C ARG A 123 7.80 5.41 26.73
N GLY A 124 8.95 4.88 26.35
CA GLY A 124 9.61 3.78 27.05
C GLY A 124 9.61 2.43 26.35
N SER A 125 8.62 2.08 25.53
CA SER A 125 8.54 0.72 24.97
C SER A 125 9.63 0.41 23.93
N TRP A 126 10.00 1.37 23.08
CA TRP A 126 11.03 1.17 22.05
C TRP A 126 12.46 1.37 22.58
N ALA A 127 12.62 2.21 23.63
CA ALA A 127 13.95 2.54 24.19
C ALA A 127 14.63 1.33 24.84
N ASP A 128 13.82 0.39 25.33
CA ASP A 128 14.29 -0.84 25.97
C ASP A 128 14.54 -1.98 24.97
N VAL A 129 14.12 -1.82 23.69
CA VAL A 129 14.39 -2.81 22.64
C VAL A 129 15.86 -2.77 22.27
N PRO A 130 16.60 -3.87 22.29
CA PRO A 130 18.01 -3.90 21.86
C PRO A 130 18.18 -3.47 20.40
N ALA A 131 19.34 -2.88 20.08
CA ALA A 131 19.68 -2.55 18.70
C ALA A 131 19.68 -3.82 17.82
N GLY A 132 19.11 -3.72 16.63
CA GLY A 132 18.91 -4.84 15.70
C GLY A 132 17.64 -5.66 15.95
N GLU A 133 16.91 -5.44 17.03
CA GLU A 133 15.66 -6.15 17.30
C GLU A 133 14.42 -5.38 16.80
N ARG A 134 13.32 -6.14 16.61
CA ARG A 134 12.05 -5.59 16.11
C ARG A 134 11.31 -4.85 17.22
N VAL A 135 10.79 -3.68 16.86
CA VAL A 135 9.88 -2.89 17.70
C VAL A 135 8.44 -3.36 17.44
N ALA A 136 7.70 -3.65 18.51
CA ALA A 136 6.29 -3.99 18.42
C ALA A 136 5.45 -2.77 18.03
N LEU A 137 4.42 -2.99 17.22
CA LEU A 137 3.52 -1.95 16.72
C LEU A 137 2.07 -2.29 17.06
N ASP A 138 1.26 -1.28 17.32
CA ASP A 138 -0.18 -1.41 17.26
C ASP A 138 -0.62 -1.25 15.81
N LEU A 139 -0.90 -2.38 15.17
CA LEU A 139 -1.28 -2.42 13.76
C LEU A 139 -2.67 -1.83 13.50
N ASP A 140 -3.57 -1.81 14.50
CA ASP A 140 -4.89 -1.18 14.36
C ASP A 140 -4.76 0.34 14.30
N VAL A 141 -3.99 0.93 15.20
CA VAL A 141 -3.66 2.35 15.22
C VAL A 141 -2.92 2.74 13.93
N ALA A 142 -1.90 1.98 13.54
CA ALA A 142 -1.15 2.25 12.31
C ALA A 142 -2.05 2.22 11.07
N THR A 143 -2.96 1.24 10.98
CA THR A 143 -3.91 1.11 9.87
C THR A 143 -4.89 2.28 9.84
N ASP A 144 -5.50 2.62 10.98
CA ASP A 144 -6.52 3.67 11.07
C ASP A 144 -5.95 5.04 10.69
N LEU A 145 -4.83 5.45 11.30
CA LEU A 145 -4.20 6.75 11.04
C LEU A 145 -3.65 6.85 9.60
N SER A 146 -3.13 5.75 9.05
CA SER A 146 -2.66 5.74 7.67
C SER A 146 -3.83 5.84 6.69
N SER A 147 -4.95 5.14 6.96
CA SER A 147 -6.15 5.19 6.14
C SER A 147 -6.82 6.56 6.16
N GLU A 148 -6.84 7.23 7.32
CA GLU A 148 -7.33 8.60 7.48
C GLU A 148 -6.57 9.57 6.56
N LEU A 149 -5.26 9.48 6.53
CA LEU A 149 -4.42 10.39 5.73
C LEU A 149 -4.44 10.06 4.22
N GLU A 150 -4.52 8.78 3.85
CA GLU A 150 -4.62 8.33 2.45
C GLU A 150 -6.02 8.60 1.87
N GLY A 151 -7.06 8.63 2.71
CA GLY A 151 -8.45 8.81 2.31
C GLY A 151 -9.16 7.52 1.89
N HIS A 152 -8.47 6.38 1.88
CA HIS A 152 -9.01 5.05 1.64
C HIS A 152 -8.11 3.98 2.26
N PRO A 153 -8.67 2.87 2.80
CA PRO A 153 -7.92 1.95 3.63
C PRO A 153 -7.15 0.86 2.88
N ASP A 154 -7.46 0.59 1.63
CA ASP A 154 -7.04 -0.61 0.90
C ASP A 154 -5.51 -0.78 0.79
N ASN A 155 -4.80 0.25 0.29
CA ASN A 155 -3.33 0.22 0.21
C ASN A 155 -2.68 0.27 1.60
N ALA A 156 -3.15 1.19 2.46
CA ALA A 156 -2.60 1.38 3.79
C ALA A 156 -2.68 0.12 4.64
N SER A 157 -3.86 -0.53 4.67
CA SER A 157 -4.07 -1.76 5.46
C SER A 157 -3.20 -2.92 4.99
N ALA A 158 -3.05 -3.10 3.67
CA ALA A 158 -2.18 -4.12 3.11
C ALA A 158 -0.71 -3.86 3.42
N SER A 159 -0.25 -2.60 3.31
CA SER A 159 1.13 -2.22 3.65
C SER A 159 1.42 -2.38 5.14
N VAL A 160 0.45 -2.09 6.02
CA VAL A 160 0.60 -2.26 7.48
C VAL A 160 0.59 -3.72 7.90
N ARG A 161 -0.32 -4.55 7.35
CA ARG A 161 -0.57 -5.92 7.85
C ARG A 161 0.11 -7.01 7.06
N GLY A 162 0.46 -6.74 5.81
CA GLY A 162 0.89 -7.78 4.87
C GLY A 162 -0.28 -8.60 4.32
N GLY A 163 0.02 -9.53 3.43
CA GLY A 163 -0.97 -10.41 2.82
C GLY A 163 -2.11 -9.68 2.12
N MET A 164 -3.29 -10.27 2.16
CA MET A 164 -4.52 -9.66 1.66
C MET A 164 -5.35 -9.13 2.82
N THR A 165 -5.88 -7.93 2.67
CA THR A 165 -6.76 -7.30 3.65
C THR A 165 -8.10 -6.93 3.04
N VAL A 166 -9.16 -7.01 3.86
CA VAL A 166 -10.47 -6.43 3.58
C VAL A 166 -10.74 -5.39 4.65
N SER A 167 -10.97 -4.16 4.23
CA SER A 167 -11.19 -3.02 5.12
C SER A 167 -12.55 -2.39 4.86
N TRP A 168 -13.11 -1.78 5.89
CA TRP A 168 -14.40 -1.09 5.82
C TRP A 168 -14.40 0.13 6.74
N THR A 169 -15.18 1.14 6.37
CA THR A 169 -15.50 2.24 7.28
C THR A 169 -16.50 1.75 8.33
N ARG A 170 -16.23 2.01 9.60
CA ARG A 170 -17.13 1.63 10.68
C ARG A 170 -18.39 2.51 10.69
N ASP A 171 -19.49 1.91 11.07
CA ASP A 171 -20.76 2.63 11.19
C ASP A 171 -20.72 3.65 12.36
N PRO A 172 -21.47 4.76 12.24
CA PRO A 172 -21.64 5.69 13.37
C PRO A 172 -22.22 4.95 14.58
N GLY A 173 -21.53 5.08 15.74
CA GLY A 173 -21.94 4.40 16.97
C GLY A 173 -21.24 3.06 17.23
N ASP A 174 -20.37 2.58 16.35
CA ASP A 174 -19.46 1.49 16.67
C ASP A 174 -18.60 1.86 17.90
N PRO A 175 -18.47 0.98 18.90
CA PRO A 175 -17.72 1.30 20.14
C PRO A 175 -16.20 1.41 19.91
N SER A 176 -15.68 0.99 18.77
CA SER A 176 -14.26 1.12 18.47
C SER A 176 -13.89 2.59 18.24
N PRO A 177 -12.76 3.06 18.80
CA PRO A 177 -12.25 4.41 18.54
C PRO A 177 -11.71 4.59 17.13
N ALA A 178 -11.38 3.51 16.41
CA ALA A 178 -10.87 3.54 15.05
C ALA A 178 -12.01 3.71 14.05
N ALA A 179 -11.83 4.59 13.05
CA ALA A 179 -12.79 4.79 11.98
C ALA A 179 -12.76 3.64 10.93
N THR A 180 -11.63 2.92 10.84
CA THR A 180 -11.41 1.84 9.88
C THR A 180 -11.40 0.48 10.57
N GLY A 181 -12.22 -0.45 10.09
CA GLY A 181 -12.11 -1.87 10.41
C GLY A 181 -11.30 -2.59 9.35
N THR A 182 -10.48 -3.57 9.75
CA THR A 182 -9.68 -4.37 8.80
C THR A 182 -9.59 -5.81 9.25
N ALA A 183 -9.81 -6.72 8.29
CA ALA A 183 -9.63 -8.16 8.45
C ALA A 183 -8.53 -8.66 7.51
N SER A 184 -7.60 -9.46 8.02
CA SER A 184 -6.62 -10.17 7.20
C SER A 184 -7.25 -11.44 6.61
N VAL A 185 -7.00 -11.69 5.34
CA VAL A 185 -7.47 -12.88 4.62
C VAL A 185 -6.31 -13.84 4.44
N VAL A 186 -6.48 -15.08 4.85
CA VAL A 186 -5.49 -16.13 4.61
C VAL A 186 -5.46 -16.44 3.12
N ILE A 187 -4.32 -16.25 2.48
CA ILE A 187 -4.14 -16.49 1.05
C ILE A 187 -3.75 -17.97 0.83
N HIS A 188 -4.33 -18.58 -0.20
CA HIS A 188 -3.95 -19.92 -0.61
C HIS A 188 -2.44 -19.97 -0.97
N PRO A 189 -1.68 -20.95 -0.47
CA PRO A 189 -0.21 -20.99 -0.60
C PRO A 189 0.28 -21.01 -2.06
N ASP A 190 -0.53 -21.51 -2.97
CA ASP A 190 -0.18 -21.56 -4.40
C ASP A 190 -0.39 -20.22 -5.12
N ILE A 191 -1.05 -19.25 -4.50
CA ILE A 191 -1.27 -17.95 -5.14
C ILE A 191 -0.02 -17.07 -5.06
N THR A 192 0.27 -16.41 -6.16
CA THR A 192 1.26 -15.35 -6.28
C THR A 192 0.76 -14.22 -7.15
N ALA A 193 1.50 -13.12 -7.19
CA ALA A 193 1.23 -11.96 -8.03
C ALA A 193 2.37 -11.75 -9.03
N VAL A 194 2.01 -11.49 -10.29
CA VAL A 194 2.91 -10.95 -11.32
C VAL A 194 2.46 -9.52 -11.58
N VAL A 195 3.41 -8.60 -11.62
CA VAL A 195 3.14 -7.17 -11.84
C VAL A 195 3.77 -6.73 -13.15
N LEU A 196 2.99 -6.02 -13.95
CA LEU A 196 3.47 -5.38 -15.18
C LEU A 196 3.43 -3.87 -14.97
N VAL A 197 4.60 -3.26 -14.94
CA VAL A 197 4.79 -1.84 -14.62
C VAL A 197 5.11 -1.08 -15.91
N PRO A 198 4.26 -0.14 -16.35
CA PRO A 198 4.58 0.69 -17.51
C PRO A 198 5.55 1.81 -17.14
N GLN A 199 6.23 2.37 -18.13
CA GLN A 199 7.05 3.57 -17.91
C GLN A 199 6.21 4.82 -17.60
N ALA A 200 4.98 4.88 -18.11
CA ALA A 200 4.05 5.97 -17.86
C ALA A 200 3.64 6.05 -16.39
N GLN A 201 3.44 7.27 -15.90
CA GLN A 201 2.89 7.55 -14.57
C GLN A 201 1.46 8.05 -14.68
N LEU A 202 0.65 7.80 -13.64
CA LEU A 202 -0.70 8.34 -13.51
C LEU A 202 -0.96 8.74 -12.05
N LEU A 203 -1.46 9.95 -11.86
CA LEU A 203 -1.82 10.43 -10.52
C LEU A 203 -3.18 9.86 -10.10
N THR A 204 -3.30 9.39 -8.88
CA THR A 204 -4.50 8.75 -8.34
C THR A 204 -5.75 9.64 -8.42
N HIS A 205 -5.60 10.96 -8.16
CA HIS A 205 -6.73 11.89 -8.24
C HIS A 205 -7.32 11.99 -9.66
N THR A 206 -6.47 11.93 -10.70
CA THR A 206 -6.92 11.93 -12.10
C THR A 206 -7.76 10.69 -12.40
N ALA A 207 -7.33 9.52 -11.92
CA ALA A 207 -8.06 8.27 -12.10
C ALA A 207 -9.40 8.22 -11.32
N ARG A 208 -9.52 8.95 -10.20
CA ARG A 208 -10.79 9.06 -9.44
C ARG A 208 -11.78 10.03 -10.09
N ALA A 209 -11.30 11.12 -10.67
CA ALA A 209 -12.16 12.18 -11.25
C ALA A 209 -13.04 11.69 -12.41
N VAL A 210 -12.70 10.58 -13.06
CA VAL A 210 -13.47 10.02 -14.18
C VAL A 210 -14.53 9.00 -13.76
N LEU A 211 -14.65 8.71 -12.47
CA LEU A 211 -15.68 7.78 -11.98
C LEU A 211 -17.05 8.45 -11.98
N PRO A 212 -18.12 7.73 -12.39
CA PRO A 212 -19.46 8.28 -12.33
C PRO A 212 -19.94 8.38 -10.87
N PRO A 213 -20.79 9.37 -10.55
CA PRO A 213 -21.34 9.52 -9.19
C PRO A 213 -22.29 8.38 -8.79
N THR A 214 -22.82 7.65 -9.76
CA THR A 214 -23.73 6.52 -9.57
C THR A 214 -23.42 5.39 -10.54
N VAL A 215 -23.73 4.16 -10.15
CA VAL A 215 -23.66 2.98 -11.02
C VAL A 215 -25.03 2.33 -11.12
N ASP A 216 -25.27 1.59 -12.19
CA ASP A 216 -26.47 0.81 -12.36
C ASP A 216 -26.61 -0.24 -11.25
N HIS A 217 -27.84 -0.46 -10.75
CA HIS A 217 -28.11 -1.39 -9.65
C HIS A 217 -27.71 -2.84 -10.00
N GLN A 218 -27.88 -3.25 -11.26
CA GLN A 218 -27.45 -4.58 -11.71
C GLN A 218 -25.91 -4.69 -11.71
N ALA A 219 -25.20 -3.65 -12.14
CA ALA A 219 -23.75 -3.58 -12.08
C ALA A 219 -23.25 -3.68 -10.62
N ALA A 220 -23.89 -2.97 -9.69
CA ALA A 220 -23.58 -3.05 -8.26
C ALA A 220 -23.81 -4.47 -7.70
N ALA A 221 -24.93 -5.11 -8.04
CA ALA A 221 -25.22 -6.48 -7.63
C ALA A 221 -24.22 -7.51 -8.19
N LEU A 222 -23.84 -7.39 -9.46
CA LEU A 222 -22.81 -8.23 -10.08
C LEU A 222 -21.45 -8.03 -9.39
N ASN A 223 -21.06 -6.80 -9.10
CA ASN A 223 -19.80 -6.49 -8.43
C ASN A 223 -19.76 -7.04 -7.00
N SER A 224 -20.86 -6.91 -6.25
CA SER A 224 -20.99 -7.48 -4.90
C SER A 224 -20.71 -8.98 -4.87
N GLY A 225 -21.33 -9.73 -5.80
CA GLY A 225 -21.07 -11.17 -5.94
C GLY A 225 -19.61 -11.50 -6.30
N ARG A 226 -18.95 -10.65 -7.09
CA ARG A 226 -17.52 -10.84 -7.44
C ARG A 226 -16.59 -10.50 -6.29
N ALA A 227 -16.89 -9.47 -5.50
CA ALA A 227 -16.12 -9.14 -4.30
C ALA A 227 -16.16 -10.30 -3.28
N ALA A 228 -17.33 -10.90 -3.04
CA ALA A 228 -17.44 -12.09 -2.21
C ALA A 228 -16.67 -13.28 -2.80
N LEU A 229 -16.79 -13.51 -4.12
CA LEU A 229 -16.07 -14.59 -4.81
C LEU A 229 -14.54 -14.38 -4.77
N LEU A 230 -14.06 -13.15 -4.78
CA LEU A 230 -12.64 -12.83 -4.71
C LEU A 230 -12.02 -13.34 -3.39
N VAL A 231 -12.69 -13.16 -2.26
CA VAL A 231 -12.22 -13.67 -0.97
C VAL A 231 -12.13 -15.19 -0.99
N GLU A 232 -13.13 -15.87 -1.54
CA GLU A 232 -13.11 -17.34 -1.69
C GLU A 232 -12.02 -17.82 -2.63
N ALA A 233 -11.85 -17.14 -3.78
CA ALA A 233 -10.84 -17.46 -4.77
C ALA A 233 -9.42 -17.31 -4.22
N MET A 234 -9.16 -16.22 -3.50
CA MET A 234 -7.85 -15.94 -2.90
C MET A 234 -7.52 -16.89 -1.74
N SER A 235 -8.51 -17.39 -1.01
CA SER A 235 -8.25 -18.21 0.18
C SER A 235 -8.31 -19.72 -0.09
N ARG A 236 -9.22 -20.21 -0.94
CA ARG A 236 -9.50 -21.65 -1.06
C ARG A 236 -9.64 -22.16 -2.49
N ARG A 237 -10.03 -21.30 -3.45
CA ARG A 237 -10.38 -21.71 -4.80
C ARG A 237 -9.63 -20.90 -5.87
N PRO A 238 -8.30 -21.10 -6.01
CA PRO A 238 -7.49 -20.37 -7.00
C PRO A 238 -7.98 -20.52 -8.46
N ASP A 239 -8.69 -21.59 -8.75
CA ASP A 239 -9.34 -21.86 -10.04
C ASP A 239 -10.44 -20.82 -10.38
N LEU A 240 -10.94 -20.10 -9.40
CA LEU A 240 -11.96 -19.06 -9.55
C LEU A 240 -11.39 -17.63 -9.69
N LEU A 241 -10.08 -17.44 -9.69
CA LEU A 241 -9.47 -16.11 -9.77
C LEU A 241 -9.93 -15.30 -10.99
N LEU A 242 -9.98 -15.93 -12.18
CA LEU A 242 -10.38 -15.23 -13.40
C LEU A 242 -11.81 -14.66 -13.34
N PRO A 243 -12.86 -15.41 -12.99
CA PRO A 243 -14.19 -14.83 -12.80
C PRO A 243 -14.29 -13.91 -11.58
N ALA A 244 -13.53 -14.18 -10.49
CA ALA A 244 -13.58 -13.41 -9.26
C ALA A 244 -13.02 -11.98 -9.41
N THR A 245 -12.08 -11.77 -10.31
CA THR A 245 -11.42 -10.47 -10.56
C THR A 245 -12.15 -9.59 -11.59
N ARG A 246 -13.40 -9.89 -11.91
CA ARG A 246 -14.21 -9.05 -12.79
C ARG A 246 -14.80 -7.87 -12.02
N ASP A 247 -14.76 -6.67 -12.62
CA ASP A 247 -15.16 -5.41 -12.00
C ASP A 247 -16.20 -4.68 -12.86
N TRP A 248 -17.13 -4.01 -12.19
CA TRP A 248 -18.16 -3.16 -12.78
C TRP A 248 -18.18 -1.74 -12.19
N LEU A 249 -17.29 -1.42 -11.24
CA LEU A 249 -17.34 -0.16 -10.51
C LEU A 249 -16.30 0.87 -10.95
N HIS A 250 -15.14 0.46 -11.45
CA HIS A 250 -14.07 1.43 -11.66
C HIS A 250 -13.21 1.25 -12.91
N GLN A 251 -12.71 0.05 -13.24
CA GLN A 251 -11.70 -0.11 -14.31
C GLN A 251 -12.25 0.32 -15.69
N GLY A 252 -13.49 -0.08 -16.00
CA GLY A 252 -14.14 0.26 -17.25
C GLY A 252 -14.28 1.77 -17.45
N PHE A 253 -14.65 2.50 -16.41
CA PHE A 253 -14.79 3.96 -16.45
C PHE A 253 -13.45 4.68 -16.57
N ARG A 254 -12.38 4.09 -16.03
CA ARG A 254 -11.02 4.62 -16.08
C ARG A 254 -10.27 4.26 -17.38
N ARG A 255 -10.85 3.48 -18.29
CA ARG A 255 -10.19 2.99 -19.52
C ARG A 255 -9.49 4.09 -20.30
N ALA A 256 -10.11 5.23 -20.46
CA ALA A 256 -9.52 6.35 -21.21
C ALA A 256 -8.25 6.92 -20.56
N ALA A 257 -8.13 6.83 -19.24
CA ALA A 257 -6.96 7.36 -18.50
C ALA A 257 -5.71 6.47 -18.66
N PHE A 258 -5.89 5.17 -18.94
CA PHE A 258 -4.80 4.20 -19.12
C PHE A 258 -5.13 3.14 -20.18
N ALA A 259 -5.56 3.58 -21.35
CA ALA A 259 -5.97 2.69 -22.46
C ALA A 259 -4.99 1.57 -22.74
N PRO A 260 -3.66 1.77 -22.86
CA PRO A 260 -2.71 0.68 -23.10
C PRO A 260 -2.73 -0.39 -22.00
N SER A 261 -2.94 -0.01 -20.75
CA SER A 261 -3.05 -0.97 -19.64
C SER A 261 -4.32 -1.79 -19.73
N MET A 262 -5.45 -1.16 -20.06
CA MET A 262 -6.73 -1.87 -20.21
C MET A 262 -6.74 -2.81 -21.40
N ASP A 263 -6.11 -2.43 -22.52
CA ASP A 263 -5.97 -3.30 -23.68
C ASP A 263 -5.11 -4.54 -23.34
N LEU A 264 -4.07 -4.35 -22.53
CA LEU A 264 -3.24 -5.45 -22.06
C LEU A 264 -3.99 -6.33 -21.04
N VAL A 265 -4.81 -5.73 -20.13
CA VAL A 265 -5.68 -6.50 -19.25
C VAL A 265 -6.64 -7.37 -20.05
N ASP A 266 -7.29 -6.83 -21.09
CA ASP A 266 -8.22 -7.58 -21.95
C ASP A 266 -7.51 -8.74 -22.66
N ALA A 267 -6.30 -8.50 -23.21
CA ALA A 267 -5.51 -9.53 -23.88
C ALA A 267 -5.09 -10.66 -22.92
N LEU A 268 -4.64 -10.32 -21.71
CA LEU A 268 -4.27 -11.30 -20.69
C LEU A 268 -5.49 -12.09 -20.20
N ARG A 269 -6.63 -11.44 -20.01
CA ARG A 269 -7.87 -12.11 -19.61
C ARG A 269 -8.39 -13.05 -20.71
N ALA A 270 -8.25 -12.69 -21.98
CA ALA A 270 -8.58 -13.57 -23.10
C ALA A 270 -7.71 -14.85 -23.13
N GLN A 271 -6.50 -14.80 -22.56
CA GLN A 271 -5.61 -15.95 -22.38
C GLN A 271 -5.88 -16.74 -21.08
N GLY A 272 -6.89 -16.35 -20.29
CA GLY A 272 -7.27 -17.01 -19.05
C GLY A 272 -6.51 -16.54 -17.81
N HIS A 273 -5.79 -15.41 -17.88
CA HIS A 273 -5.11 -14.83 -16.73
C HIS A 273 -6.04 -13.87 -15.94
N ALA A 274 -6.01 -13.95 -14.62
CA ALA A 274 -6.77 -13.05 -13.74
C ALA A 274 -6.05 -11.69 -13.62
N ALA A 275 -6.03 -10.94 -14.71
CA ALA A 275 -5.39 -9.63 -14.81
C ALA A 275 -6.35 -8.51 -14.40
N VAL A 276 -5.87 -7.55 -13.62
CA VAL A 276 -6.57 -6.35 -13.16
C VAL A 276 -5.64 -5.16 -13.13
N ILE A 277 -6.21 -3.95 -13.15
CA ILE A 277 -5.46 -2.73 -12.86
C ILE A 277 -5.08 -2.70 -11.38
N SER A 278 -3.85 -2.36 -11.08
CA SER A 278 -3.33 -2.18 -9.72
C SER A 278 -3.76 -0.82 -9.16
N GLY A 279 -4.62 -0.81 -8.16
CA GLY A 279 -5.10 0.41 -7.52
C GLY A 279 -5.74 1.40 -8.50
N ALA A 280 -5.15 2.59 -8.61
CA ALA A 280 -5.56 3.60 -9.59
C ALA A 280 -4.92 3.40 -10.97
N GLY A 281 -4.00 2.46 -11.11
CA GLY A 281 -3.21 2.22 -12.31
C GLY A 281 -1.95 3.12 -12.39
N PRO A 282 -1.21 3.07 -13.49
CA PRO A 282 -1.44 2.30 -14.71
C PRO A 282 -0.88 0.86 -14.68
N SER A 283 -0.22 0.40 -13.60
CA SER A 283 0.29 -0.97 -13.51
C SER A 283 -0.85 -2.00 -13.53
N ILE A 284 -0.50 -3.21 -13.94
CA ILE A 284 -1.39 -4.37 -13.99
C ILE A 284 -0.87 -5.40 -12.99
N VAL A 285 -1.78 -5.98 -12.23
CA VAL A 285 -1.49 -7.16 -11.41
C VAL A 285 -2.21 -8.36 -11.99
N VAL A 286 -1.50 -9.47 -12.11
CA VAL A 286 -2.04 -10.77 -12.48
C VAL A 286 -1.96 -11.68 -11.27
N LEU A 287 -3.12 -12.06 -10.73
CA LEU A 287 -3.22 -13.06 -9.68
C LEU A 287 -3.20 -14.44 -10.32
N THR A 288 -2.29 -15.30 -9.91
CA THR A 288 -2.08 -16.58 -10.56
C THR A 288 -1.55 -17.64 -9.61
N ALA A 289 -1.65 -18.90 -9.98
CA ALA A 289 -0.93 -19.96 -9.29
C ALA A 289 0.58 -19.85 -9.58
N ARG A 290 1.43 -20.17 -8.59
CA ARG A 290 2.89 -20.06 -8.71
C ARG A 290 3.45 -20.79 -9.92
N GLU A 291 2.95 -21.99 -10.19
CA GLU A 291 3.36 -22.81 -11.36
C GLU A 291 3.03 -22.15 -12.71
N ARG A 292 2.05 -21.24 -12.73
CA ARG A 292 1.63 -20.51 -13.93
C ARG A 292 2.22 -19.12 -14.05
N ALA A 293 2.95 -18.64 -13.05
CA ALA A 293 3.50 -17.28 -13.02
C ALA A 293 4.40 -17.01 -14.24
N ALA A 294 5.26 -17.95 -14.59
CA ALA A 294 6.15 -17.83 -15.75
C ALA A 294 5.39 -17.71 -17.11
N ALA A 295 4.17 -18.23 -17.18
CA ALA A 295 3.32 -18.16 -18.39
C ALA A 295 2.63 -16.79 -18.55
N VAL A 296 2.68 -15.92 -17.54
CA VAL A 296 2.19 -14.54 -17.64
C VAL A 296 3.17 -13.74 -18.49
N VAL A 297 3.05 -13.89 -19.79
CA VAL A 297 3.81 -13.13 -20.78
C VAL A 297 2.80 -12.32 -21.58
N ALA A 298 2.83 -11.02 -21.41
CA ALA A 298 1.93 -10.15 -22.16
C ALA A 298 2.33 -10.12 -23.63
N PRO A 299 1.37 -10.18 -24.56
CA PRO A 299 1.63 -9.90 -25.97
C PRO A 299 2.27 -8.50 -26.08
N GLY A 300 3.48 -8.43 -26.59
CA GLY A 300 4.23 -7.16 -26.66
C GLY A 300 5.14 -6.85 -25.47
N THR A 301 5.17 -7.65 -24.38
CA THR A 301 6.17 -7.53 -23.31
C THR A 301 7.55 -8.06 -23.70
N THR A 302 7.72 -8.53 -24.92
CA THR A 302 9.02 -8.62 -25.59
C THR A 302 9.64 -7.25 -25.86
N ARG A 303 8.95 -6.15 -25.48
CA ARG A 303 9.46 -4.77 -25.46
C ARG A 303 9.66 -4.33 -24.01
N PRO A 304 10.81 -4.65 -23.39
CA PRO A 304 11.12 -4.23 -22.02
C PRO A 304 11.20 -2.71 -21.86
N ASP A 305 11.30 -1.98 -22.98
CA ASP A 305 11.20 -0.52 -23.06
C ASP A 305 9.79 0.04 -22.80
N VAL A 306 8.76 -0.82 -22.74
CA VAL A 306 7.37 -0.39 -22.50
C VAL A 306 6.82 -0.89 -21.17
N TRP A 307 7.14 -2.14 -20.82
CA TRP A 307 6.64 -2.81 -19.60
C TRP A 307 7.77 -3.53 -18.87
N GLU A 308 7.91 -3.24 -17.59
CA GLU A 308 8.74 -4.04 -16.69
C GLU A 308 7.86 -5.14 -16.06
N ARG A 309 8.33 -6.39 -16.13
CA ARG A 309 7.66 -7.53 -15.51
C ARG A 309 8.36 -7.91 -14.21
N LEU A 310 7.61 -7.89 -13.12
CA LEU A 310 8.10 -8.21 -11.78
C LEU A 310 7.33 -9.40 -11.21
N GLU A 311 8.00 -10.21 -10.40
CA GLU A 311 7.41 -11.28 -9.60
C GLU A 311 7.67 -11.01 -8.10
N PRO A 312 7.05 -9.99 -7.50
CA PRO A 312 7.35 -9.61 -6.14
C PRO A 312 6.88 -10.65 -5.10
N GLY A 313 5.96 -11.51 -5.48
CA GLY A 313 5.27 -12.37 -4.54
C GLY A 313 4.36 -11.58 -3.59
N VAL A 314 3.81 -12.29 -2.60
CA VAL A 314 2.93 -11.71 -1.58
C VAL A 314 3.57 -11.94 -0.20
N PRO A 315 4.08 -10.90 0.47
CA PRO A 315 4.67 -11.05 1.81
C PRO A 315 3.57 -11.31 2.83
N VAL A 316 3.82 -12.23 3.76
CA VAL A 316 2.89 -12.57 4.85
C VAL A 316 2.82 -11.44 5.88
N GLY A 317 3.96 -10.80 6.16
CA GLY A 317 4.04 -9.65 7.07
C GLY A 317 4.01 -8.32 6.32
N GLY A 318 3.49 -7.29 6.99
CA GLY A 318 3.48 -5.91 6.53
C GLY A 318 4.68 -5.11 7.03
N VAL A 319 4.41 -3.88 7.47
CA VAL A 319 5.45 -2.96 7.97
C VAL A 319 6.30 -3.59 9.08
N GLU A 320 7.59 -3.39 9.00
CA GLU A 320 8.57 -3.86 9.98
C GLU A 320 9.34 -2.66 10.53
N VAL A 321 9.56 -2.64 11.85
CA VAL A 321 10.41 -1.65 12.50
C VAL A 321 11.52 -2.35 13.25
N THR A 322 12.74 -1.89 13.03
CA THR A 322 13.94 -2.39 13.72
C THR A 322 14.66 -1.22 14.37
N ARG A 323 15.06 -1.36 15.63
CA ARG A 323 15.89 -0.37 16.31
C ARG A 323 17.32 -0.38 15.72
N LEU A 324 17.84 0.78 15.35
CA LEU A 324 19.20 0.96 14.86
C LEU A 324 20.19 1.25 16.01
#